data_3e13900c9eeb4a96b5a8349a1abc910b
#
_entry.id   3e13900c9eeb4a96b5a8349a1abc910b
#
_cell.length_a   1.000
_cell.length_b   1.000
_cell.length_c   1.000
_cell.angle_alpha   90.00
_cell.angle_beta   90.00
_cell.angle_gamma   90.00
#
_symmetry.space_group_name_H-M   'P 1'
#
loop_
_entity.id
_entity.type
_entity.pdbx_description
1 polymer ?
#
loop_
_entity_poly.entity_id
_entity_poly.type
_entity_poly.pdbx_seq_one_letter_code
_entity_poly.pdbx_strand_id
1 'polypeptide(L)'
;IVRMDKDVKAFGGRSSTSVSSTRVRVRVVAQALREIIQESDRVFVMGHGHEDYDAIGAAVGVTHLAKASGKPVNIVLSAYEDTSHKMINALDADKEMGPMLMTEKTALNIITDKSVLFIVDTHVPQVVAAPELLRAAKKRVVIDHHRRNASIISPTLLTYMEPSASSAS
;
A
#
# COMPACT_ATOMS: atom_id res chain seq x y z
N ILE A 1 19.55 9.79 -5.04
CA ILE A 1 18.50 10.30 -4.13
C ILE A 1 17.68 11.31 -4.95
N VAL A 2 16.57 10.90 -5.54
CA VAL A 2 15.64 11.79 -6.21
C VAL A 2 14.54 12.15 -5.21
N ARG A 3 14.61 13.33 -4.61
CA ARG A 3 13.46 13.96 -3.97
C ARG A 3 12.51 14.39 -5.08
N MET A 4 11.39 13.68 -5.23
CA MET A 4 10.30 14.15 -6.07
C MET A 4 9.28 14.91 -5.22
N ASP A 5 9.64 16.12 -4.81
CA ASP A 5 8.71 17.15 -4.37
C ASP A 5 8.30 17.96 -5.61
N LYS A 6 7.36 17.45 -6.39
CA LYS A 6 6.64 18.26 -7.39
C LYS A 6 5.29 17.61 -7.71
N ASP A 7 4.23 18.33 -7.34
CA ASP A 7 2.86 18.10 -7.80
C ASP A 7 2.81 17.89 -9.32
N VAL A 8 2.54 16.67 -9.76
CA VAL A 8 2.19 16.42 -11.15
C VAL A 8 0.69 16.65 -11.28
N LYS A 9 0.28 17.87 -11.62
CA LYS A 9 -1.07 18.20 -12.05
C LYS A 9 -1.29 17.64 -13.44
N ALA A 10 -2.05 16.55 -13.58
CA ALA A 10 -2.56 16.07 -14.85
C ALA A 10 -3.91 16.72 -15.12
N PHE A 11 -3.96 17.63 -16.13
CA PHE A 11 -5.20 18.16 -16.68
C PHE A 11 -5.74 17.19 -17.74
N GLY A 12 -7.04 16.87 -17.66
CA GLY A 12 -7.71 15.97 -18.59
C GLY A 12 -7.81 16.56 -20.01
N GLY A 13 -7.42 15.76 -20.99
CA GLY A 13 -7.68 15.96 -22.41
C GLY A 13 -7.69 14.57 -23.07
N ARG A 14 -8.79 14.20 -23.72
CA ARG A 14 -8.91 12.99 -24.53
C ARG A 14 -8.00 13.08 -25.74
N SER A 15 -6.86 12.39 -25.74
CA SER A 15 -6.09 12.13 -26.95
C SER A 15 -5.31 10.82 -26.81
N SER A 16 -5.04 10.17 -27.96
CA SER A 16 -4.27 8.91 -28.06
C SER A 16 -2.85 8.95 -27.47
N THR A 17 -2.39 10.12 -27.10
CA THR A 17 -1.13 10.37 -26.38
C THR A 17 -1.18 9.88 -24.92
N SER A 18 -2.36 9.67 -24.33
CA SER A 18 -2.52 9.30 -22.92
C SER A 18 -2.04 7.87 -22.63
N VAL A 19 -2.22 6.94 -23.56
CA VAL A 19 -1.89 5.51 -23.33
C VAL A 19 -0.39 5.27 -23.24
N SER A 20 0.43 5.94 -24.04
CA SER A 20 1.88 5.78 -23.97
C SER A 20 2.47 6.45 -22.73
N SER A 21 1.96 7.62 -22.33
CA SER A 21 2.39 8.31 -21.11
C SER A 21 2.02 7.52 -19.85
N THR A 22 0.85 6.87 -19.84
CA THR A 22 0.41 6.00 -18.74
C THR A 22 1.34 4.80 -18.59
N ARG A 23 1.73 4.12 -19.68
CA ARG A 23 2.65 2.98 -19.63
C ARG A 23 4.04 3.36 -19.11
N VAL A 24 4.57 4.51 -19.53
CA VAL A 24 5.86 5.02 -19.02
C VAL A 24 5.75 5.35 -17.54
N ARG A 25 4.67 6.02 -17.12
CA ARG A 25 4.42 6.36 -15.71
C ARG A 25 4.34 5.12 -14.84
N VAL A 26 3.58 4.09 -15.25
CA VAL A 26 3.47 2.82 -14.52
C VAL A 26 4.83 2.14 -14.36
N ARG A 27 5.66 2.11 -15.40
CA ARG A 27 7.01 1.54 -15.31
C ARG A 27 7.91 2.30 -14.34
N VAL A 28 7.86 3.62 -14.35
CA VAL A 28 8.63 4.47 -13.42
C VAL A 28 8.18 4.22 -11.98
N VAL A 29 6.87 4.17 -11.74
CA VAL A 29 6.32 3.85 -10.41
C VAL A 29 6.72 2.44 -9.97
N ALA A 30 6.58 1.45 -10.84
CA ALA A 30 6.96 0.07 -10.52
C ALA A 30 8.45 -0.06 -10.18
N GLN A 31 9.33 0.67 -10.89
CA GLN A 31 10.75 0.70 -10.59
C GLN A 31 11.02 1.38 -9.23
N ALA A 32 10.38 2.51 -8.95
CA ALA A 32 10.51 3.21 -7.67
C ALA A 32 10.03 2.34 -6.49
N LEU A 33 8.90 1.63 -6.64
CA LEU A 33 8.39 0.68 -5.64
C LEU A 33 9.40 -0.44 -5.37
N ARG A 34 10.00 -0.99 -6.43
CA ARG A 34 11.03 -2.03 -6.31
C ARG A 34 12.25 -1.52 -5.54
N GLU A 35 12.74 -0.33 -5.84
CA GLU A 35 13.87 0.30 -5.15
C GLU A 35 13.56 0.54 -3.67
N ILE A 36 12.39 1.10 -3.34
CA ILE A 36 11.95 1.31 -1.96
C ILE A 36 11.91 -0.02 -1.18
N ILE A 37 11.38 -1.09 -1.79
CA ILE A 37 11.34 -2.43 -1.20
C ILE A 37 12.75 -2.97 -1.00
N GLN A 38 13.63 -2.85 -1.99
CA GLN A 38 15.01 -3.33 -1.92
C GLN A 38 15.82 -2.65 -0.80
N GLU A 39 15.60 -1.36 -0.57
CA GLU A 39 16.28 -0.58 0.47
C GLU A 39 15.68 -0.79 1.89
N SER A 40 14.56 -1.49 2.00
CA SER A 40 13.94 -1.79 3.28
C SER A 40 14.46 -3.10 3.87
N ASP A 41 14.39 -3.22 5.21
CA ASP A 41 14.64 -4.47 5.92
C ASP A 41 13.39 -5.37 5.97
N ARG A 42 12.21 -4.74 5.97
CA ARG A 42 10.89 -5.40 6.04
C ARG A 42 9.83 -4.53 5.41
N VAL A 43 8.81 -5.17 4.86
CA VAL A 43 7.63 -4.53 4.31
C VAL A 43 6.43 -4.83 5.21
N PHE A 44 5.68 -3.79 5.57
CA PHE A 44 4.35 -3.90 6.14
C PHE A 44 3.34 -3.40 5.14
N VAL A 45 2.18 -4.03 5.10
CA VAL A 45 1.07 -3.60 4.23
C VAL A 45 -0.20 -3.51 5.07
N MET A 46 -0.95 -2.45 4.90
CA MET A 46 -2.28 -2.30 5.49
C MET A 46 -3.22 -1.58 4.53
N GLY A 47 -4.51 -1.85 4.64
CA GLY A 47 -5.59 -1.11 3.99
C GLY A 47 -6.29 -0.14 4.95
N HIS A 48 -7.57 0.11 4.67
CA HIS A 48 -8.48 0.80 5.60
C HIS A 48 -9.05 -0.17 6.64
N GLY A 49 -9.59 0.34 7.76
CA GLY A 49 -10.01 -0.46 8.92
C GLY A 49 -11.28 -1.30 8.72
N HIS A 50 -11.98 -1.14 7.60
CA HIS A 50 -13.09 -2.00 7.18
C HIS A 50 -12.67 -2.75 5.92
N GLU A 51 -11.65 -3.62 6.05
CA GLU A 51 -11.03 -4.29 4.93
C GLU A 51 -12.07 -4.92 4.01
N ASP A 52 -12.10 -4.50 2.77
CA ASP A 52 -12.89 -5.10 1.70
C ASP A 52 -12.01 -5.93 0.76
N TYR A 53 -12.62 -6.47 -0.28
CA TYR A 53 -11.90 -7.31 -1.26
C TYR A 53 -10.83 -6.54 -2.03
N ASP A 54 -10.99 -5.23 -2.23
CA ASP A 54 -10.02 -4.41 -2.94
C ASP A 54 -8.79 -4.13 -2.06
N ALA A 55 -8.99 -3.68 -0.83
CA ALA A 55 -7.91 -3.48 0.14
C ALA A 55 -7.08 -4.76 0.36
N ILE A 56 -7.75 -5.91 0.53
CA ILE A 56 -7.08 -7.20 0.72
C ILE A 56 -6.37 -7.64 -0.55
N GLY A 57 -6.99 -7.52 -1.71
CA GLY A 57 -6.38 -7.87 -3.00
C GLY A 57 -5.14 -7.04 -3.29
N ALA A 58 -5.20 -5.73 -3.03
CA ALA A 58 -4.06 -4.83 -3.16
C ALA A 58 -2.93 -5.20 -2.16
N ALA A 59 -3.27 -5.54 -0.92
CA ALA A 59 -2.29 -5.98 0.08
C ALA A 59 -1.59 -7.28 -0.34
N VAL A 60 -2.32 -8.26 -0.88
CA VAL A 60 -1.76 -9.50 -1.45
C VAL A 60 -0.83 -9.18 -2.63
N GLY A 61 -1.20 -8.24 -3.51
CA GLY A 61 -0.35 -7.80 -4.62
C GLY A 61 0.99 -7.23 -4.16
N VAL A 62 0.99 -6.34 -3.17
CA VAL A 62 2.22 -5.80 -2.58
C VAL A 62 3.04 -6.89 -1.90
N THR A 63 2.37 -7.85 -1.23
CA THR A 63 3.03 -9.00 -0.59
C THR A 63 3.79 -9.83 -1.61
N HIS A 64 3.19 -10.12 -2.76
CA HIS A 64 3.87 -10.84 -3.85
C HIS A 64 5.08 -10.08 -4.38
N LEU A 65 4.97 -8.76 -4.55
CA LEU A 65 6.07 -7.91 -4.98
C LEU A 65 7.24 -7.92 -3.98
N ALA A 66 6.95 -7.85 -2.68
CA ALA A 66 7.95 -7.90 -1.63
C ALA A 66 8.65 -9.27 -1.57
N LYS A 67 7.88 -10.37 -1.64
CA LYS A 67 8.41 -11.75 -1.71
C LYS A 67 9.31 -11.95 -2.94
N ALA A 68 8.87 -11.51 -4.10
CA ALA A 68 9.66 -11.58 -5.33
C ALA A 68 10.97 -10.77 -5.23
N SER A 69 11.01 -9.78 -4.35
CA SER A 69 12.20 -8.98 -4.02
C SER A 69 13.04 -9.58 -2.87
N GLY A 70 12.67 -10.76 -2.36
CA GLY A 70 13.37 -11.46 -1.26
C GLY A 70 13.24 -10.76 0.09
N LYS A 71 12.18 -9.96 0.31
CA LYS A 71 11.99 -9.21 1.54
C LYS A 71 10.93 -9.84 2.45
N PRO A 72 11.17 -9.88 3.78
CA PRO A 72 10.13 -10.21 4.73
C PRO A 72 8.95 -9.25 4.59
N VAL A 73 7.73 -9.78 4.58
CA VAL A 73 6.53 -8.98 4.43
C VAL A 73 5.42 -9.47 5.34
N ASN A 74 4.62 -8.54 5.85
CA ASN A 74 3.47 -8.83 6.68
C ASN A 74 2.29 -7.92 6.31
N ILE A 75 1.09 -8.52 6.30
CA ILE A 75 -0.17 -7.82 6.14
C ILE A 75 -0.73 -7.54 7.54
N VAL A 76 -0.94 -6.27 7.84
CA VAL A 76 -1.49 -5.83 9.11
C VAL A 76 -2.98 -5.57 8.94
N LEU A 77 -3.78 -6.35 9.64
CA LEU A 77 -5.23 -6.28 9.60
C LEU A 77 -5.77 -5.54 10.83
N SER A 78 -6.91 -4.88 10.68
CA SER A 78 -7.66 -4.34 11.81
C SER A 78 -8.21 -5.48 12.67
N ALA A 79 -8.50 -5.21 13.93
CA ALA A 79 -9.13 -6.18 14.82
C ALA A 79 -10.66 -6.26 14.62
N TYR A 80 -11.21 -5.56 13.63
CA TYR A 80 -12.65 -5.48 13.43
C TYR A 80 -13.19 -6.67 12.64
N GLU A 81 -14.27 -7.20 13.15
CA GLU A 81 -15.05 -8.29 12.57
C GLU A 81 -16.04 -7.73 11.56
N ASP A 82 -15.71 -7.69 10.27
CA ASP A 82 -16.71 -7.30 9.27
C ASP A 82 -16.59 -8.05 7.93
N THR A 83 -17.26 -7.60 6.92
CA THR A 83 -17.69 -8.22 5.65
C THR A 83 -16.68 -9.13 4.94
N SER A 84 -15.40 -8.99 5.20
CA SER A 84 -14.31 -9.74 4.52
C SER A 84 -13.84 -11.03 5.23
N HIS A 85 -14.53 -11.47 6.30
CA HIS A 85 -14.17 -12.68 7.06
C HIS A 85 -13.85 -13.91 6.20
N LYS A 86 -14.62 -14.13 5.14
CA LYS A 86 -14.39 -15.31 4.28
C LYS A 86 -13.03 -15.26 3.60
N MET A 87 -12.62 -14.09 3.13
CA MET A 87 -11.34 -13.92 2.45
C MET A 87 -10.18 -13.92 3.44
N ILE A 88 -10.34 -13.24 4.59
CA ILE A 88 -9.33 -13.27 5.66
C ILE A 88 -9.13 -14.70 6.17
N ASN A 89 -10.22 -15.44 6.42
CA ASN A 89 -10.14 -16.84 6.83
C ASN A 89 -9.49 -17.73 5.76
N ALA A 90 -9.76 -17.48 4.48
CA ALA A 90 -9.12 -18.21 3.40
C ALA A 90 -7.61 -17.90 3.31
N LEU A 91 -7.21 -16.64 3.53
CA LEU A 91 -5.80 -16.24 3.58
C LEU A 91 -5.10 -16.81 4.83
N ASP A 92 -5.76 -16.80 5.98
CA ASP A 92 -5.23 -17.35 7.24
C ASP A 92 -5.01 -18.88 7.15
N ALA A 93 -5.91 -19.58 6.45
CA ALA A 93 -5.79 -21.01 6.18
C ALA A 93 -4.73 -21.35 5.12
N ASP A 94 -4.29 -20.39 4.33
CA ASP A 94 -3.25 -20.59 3.32
C ASP A 94 -1.87 -20.73 3.97
N LYS A 95 -1.12 -21.76 3.55
CA LYS A 95 0.18 -22.10 4.15
C LYS A 95 1.26 -21.03 3.93
N GLU A 96 1.13 -20.23 2.89
CA GLU A 96 2.10 -19.16 2.56
C GLU A 96 1.66 -17.80 3.08
N MET A 97 0.36 -17.49 3.01
CA MET A 97 -0.17 -16.18 3.37
C MET A 97 -0.51 -16.06 4.85
N GLY A 98 -1.07 -17.12 5.47
CA GLY A 98 -1.46 -17.11 6.88
C GLY A 98 -0.34 -16.63 7.81
N PRO A 99 0.89 -17.16 7.72
CA PRO A 99 2.01 -16.70 8.56
C PRO A 99 2.40 -15.22 8.35
N MET A 100 1.91 -14.56 7.31
CA MET A 100 2.19 -13.14 7.03
C MET A 100 1.14 -12.21 7.62
N LEU A 101 -0.02 -12.73 8.02
CA LEU A 101 -1.05 -11.93 8.68
C LEU A 101 -0.62 -11.61 10.10
N MET A 102 -0.83 -10.37 10.53
CA MET A 102 -0.54 -9.97 11.90
C MET A 102 -1.41 -8.81 12.38
N THR A 103 -1.43 -8.65 13.69
CA THR A 103 -2.08 -7.52 14.33
C THR A 103 -1.16 -6.30 14.37
N GLU A 104 -1.74 -5.11 14.53
CA GLU A 104 -0.98 -3.88 14.75
C GLU A 104 0.02 -3.99 15.90
N LYS A 105 -0.43 -4.58 17.04
CA LYS A 105 0.43 -4.79 18.22
C LYS A 105 1.68 -5.60 17.89
N THR A 106 1.53 -6.66 17.10
CA THR A 106 2.67 -7.48 16.68
C THR A 106 3.59 -6.71 15.75
N ALA A 107 3.03 -5.96 14.80
CA ALA A 107 3.80 -5.13 13.87
C ALA A 107 4.63 -4.05 14.59
N LEU A 108 4.06 -3.40 15.61
CA LEU A 108 4.74 -2.38 16.42
C LEU A 108 5.96 -2.93 17.17
N ASN A 109 5.99 -4.22 17.53
CA ASN A 109 7.12 -4.82 18.21
C ASN A 109 8.32 -5.10 17.30
N ILE A 110 8.11 -5.12 15.97
CA ILE A 110 9.15 -5.53 15.01
C ILE A 110 9.45 -4.47 13.94
N ILE A 111 8.71 -3.38 13.91
CA ILE A 111 8.98 -2.27 12.98
C ILE A 111 10.30 -1.58 13.35
N THR A 112 11.07 -1.21 12.33
CA THR A 112 12.32 -0.47 12.46
C THR A 112 12.30 0.81 11.63
N ASP A 113 13.30 1.66 11.79
CA ASP A 113 13.49 2.86 10.97
C ASP A 113 13.76 2.56 9.49
N LYS A 114 14.18 1.32 9.18
CA LYS A 114 14.42 0.85 7.81
C LYS A 114 13.21 0.16 7.19
N SER A 115 12.21 -0.18 7.99
CA SER A 115 10.98 -0.81 7.50
C SER A 115 10.16 0.19 6.67
N VAL A 116 9.46 -0.32 5.67
CA VAL A 116 8.52 0.46 4.85
C VAL A 116 7.09 0.00 5.08
N LEU A 117 6.19 0.94 5.26
CA LEU A 117 4.76 0.71 5.36
C LEU A 117 4.07 1.11 4.06
N PHE A 118 3.44 0.14 3.41
CA PHE A 118 2.52 0.35 2.30
C PHE A 118 1.11 0.53 2.82
N ILE A 119 0.47 1.59 2.41
CA ILE A 119 -0.95 1.86 2.66
C ILE A 119 -1.66 1.71 1.32
N VAL A 120 -2.58 0.76 1.24
CA VAL A 120 -3.30 0.43 0.01
C VAL A 120 -4.78 0.74 0.16
N ASP A 121 -5.41 1.10 -0.95
CA ASP A 121 -6.84 1.37 -1.05
C ASP A 121 -7.36 2.47 -0.11
N THR A 122 -6.48 3.28 0.41
CA THR A 122 -6.81 4.51 1.12
C THR A 122 -5.63 5.45 1.19
N HIS A 123 -5.89 6.74 1.20
CA HIS A 123 -4.91 7.80 1.48
C HIS A 123 -5.28 8.63 2.72
N VAL A 124 -6.37 8.26 3.39
CA VAL A 124 -6.95 9.02 4.51
C VAL A 124 -6.46 8.44 5.84
N PRO A 125 -5.70 9.20 6.65
CA PRO A 125 -5.07 8.66 7.87
C PRO A 125 -6.06 8.23 8.96
N GLN A 126 -7.30 8.74 8.94
CA GLN A 126 -8.32 8.45 9.95
C GLN A 126 -8.98 7.08 9.78
N VAL A 127 -8.86 6.47 8.60
CA VAL A 127 -9.57 5.21 8.29
C VAL A 127 -8.65 4.01 8.12
N VAL A 128 -7.34 4.17 8.32
CA VAL A 128 -6.39 3.06 8.16
C VAL A 128 -6.61 1.95 9.18
N ALA A 129 -6.25 0.73 8.82
CA ALA A 129 -6.39 -0.46 9.67
C ALA A 129 -5.52 -0.41 10.94
N ALA A 130 -4.36 0.26 10.87
CA ALA A 130 -3.37 0.29 11.94
C ALA A 130 -2.83 1.72 12.16
N PRO A 131 -3.54 2.58 12.90
CA PRO A 131 -3.19 3.98 13.06
C PRO A 131 -1.91 4.22 13.89
N GLU A 132 -1.60 3.36 14.86
CA GLU A 132 -0.35 3.47 15.62
C GLU A 132 0.84 3.06 14.76
N LEU A 133 0.69 2.02 13.92
CA LEU A 133 1.72 1.62 12.97
C LEU A 133 1.97 2.73 11.95
N LEU A 134 0.91 3.42 11.49
CA LEU A 134 1.07 4.59 10.62
C LEU A 134 1.92 5.68 11.28
N ARG A 135 1.71 5.93 12.58
CA ARG A 135 2.50 6.92 13.33
C ARG A 135 3.96 6.49 13.51
N ALA A 136 4.18 5.21 13.80
CA ALA A 136 5.51 4.64 14.03
C ALA A 136 6.36 4.55 12.76
N ALA A 137 5.74 4.28 11.60
CA ALA A 137 6.43 4.09 10.34
C ALA A 137 7.11 5.37 9.87
N LYS A 138 8.43 5.34 9.66
CA LYS A 138 9.19 6.48 9.10
C LYS A 138 9.15 6.53 7.57
N LYS A 139 9.01 5.38 6.92
CA LYS A 139 8.94 5.24 5.47
C LYS A 139 7.54 4.76 5.09
N ARG A 140 6.83 5.55 4.31
CA ARG A 140 5.44 5.29 3.92
C ARG A 140 5.28 5.38 2.42
N VAL A 141 4.49 4.47 1.86
CA VAL A 141 4.07 4.45 0.46
C VAL A 141 2.55 4.35 0.42
N VAL A 142 1.90 5.17 -0.38
CA VAL A 142 0.45 5.14 -0.57
C VAL A 142 0.14 4.72 -2.00
N ILE A 143 -0.75 3.73 -2.17
CA ILE A 143 -1.28 3.27 -3.45
C ILE A 143 -2.80 3.27 -3.33
N ASP A 144 -3.48 4.14 -4.08
CA ASP A 144 -4.92 4.33 -3.95
C ASP A 144 -5.55 4.76 -5.27
N HIS A 145 -6.84 4.46 -5.42
CA HIS A 145 -7.63 4.85 -6.59
C HIS A 145 -8.78 5.81 -6.25
N HIS A 146 -9.01 6.10 -4.99
CA HIS A 146 -10.06 7.01 -4.56
C HIS A 146 -9.78 8.47 -4.98
N ARG A 147 -10.81 9.28 -5.08
CA ARG A 147 -10.66 10.72 -5.31
C ARG A 147 -9.97 11.37 -4.12
N ARG A 148 -9.05 12.29 -4.39
CA ARG A 148 -8.29 13.00 -3.34
C ARG A 148 -9.22 13.64 -2.32
N ASN A 149 -8.96 13.38 -1.06
CA ASN A 149 -9.56 14.04 0.09
C ASN A 149 -8.69 15.22 0.56
N ALA A 150 -9.25 16.09 1.42
CA ALA A 150 -8.49 17.18 2.05
C ALA A 150 -7.43 16.66 3.04
N SER A 151 -7.68 15.49 3.68
CA SER A 151 -6.74 14.85 4.60
C SER A 151 -6.00 13.74 3.88
N ILE A 152 -4.69 13.89 3.71
CA ILE A 152 -3.84 12.94 3.00
C ILE A 152 -2.68 12.53 3.89
N ILE A 153 -2.36 11.23 3.91
CA ILE A 153 -1.18 10.69 4.62
C ILE A 153 0.08 11.38 4.09
N SER A 154 0.81 12.02 4.98
CA SER A 154 2.05 12.75 4.70
C SER A 154 2.95 12.75 5.94
N PRO A 155 4.30 12.76 5.80
CA PRO A 155 5.05 12.62 4.56
C PRO A 155 5.08 11.18 4.04
N THR A 156 5.27 11.01 2.74
CA THR A 156 5.41 9.70 2.06
C THR A 156 6.64 9.68 1.16
N LEU A 157 7.23 8.50 0.96
CA LEU A 157 8.29 8.31 -0.05
C LEU A 157 7.70 8.34 -1.47
N LEU A 158 6.50 7.79 -1.62
CA LEU A 158 5.77 7.74 -2.88
C LEU A 158 4.28 7.72 -2.60
N THR A 159 3.52 8.49 -3.37
CA THR A 159 2.05 8.43 -3.42
C THR A 159 1.64 8.19 -4.87
N TYR A 160 1.04 7.05 -5.13
CA TYR A 160 0.44 6.71 -6.42
C TYR A 160 -1.08 6.74 -6.31
N MET A 161 -1.69 7.66 -7.03
CA MET A 161 -3.14 7.86 -7.07
C MET A 161 -3.62 7.69 -8.50
N GLU A 162 -4.54 6.76 -8.74
CA GLU A 162 -5.13 6.54 -10.06
C GLU A 162 -6.67 6.51 -10.00
N PRO A 163 -7.31 7.69 -9.88
CA PRO A 163 -8.77 7.79 -9.73
C PRO A 163 -9.58 7.29 -10.94
N SER A 164 -8.92 6.96 -12.05
CA SER A 164 -9.56 6.34 -13.22
C SER A 164 -9.57 4.81 -13.18
N ALA A 165 -8.84 4.21 -12.25
CA ALA A 165 -8.89 2.77 -12.01
C ALA A 165 -10.19 2.38 -11.30
N SER A 166 -10.67 1.18 -11.57
CA SER A 166 -11.87 0.64 -10.91
C SER A 166 -11.56 0.00 -9.57
N SER A 167 -10.29 -0.28 -9.29
CA SER A 167 -9.81 -0.89 -8.05
C SER A 167 -8.34 -0.57 -7.82
N ALA A 168 -7.86 -0.75 -6.57
CA ALA A 168 -6.46 -0.61 -6.17
C ALA A 168 -5.67 -1.93 -6.35
N SER A 169 -6.39 -3.04 -6.52
CA SER A 169 -5.84 -4.39 -6.69
C SER A 169 -5.38 -4.71 -8.10
#